data_553da8e29d71f84e15cbf3774f7fda61
#
_entry.id   553da8e29d71f84e15cbf3774f7fda61
#
_cell.length_a   1.000
_cell.length_b   1.000
_cell.length_c   1.000
_cell.angle_alpha   90.00
_cell.angle_beta   90.00
_cell.angle_gamma   90.00
#
_symmetry.space_group_name_H-M   'P 1'
#
loop_
_entity.id
_entity.type
_entity.pdbx_description
1 polymer ?
#
loop_
_entity_poly.entity_id
_entity_poly.type
_entity_poly.pdbx_seq_one_letter_code
_entity_poly.pdbx_strand_id
1 'polypeptide(L)'
;TFTLELGVFGGTPQTGADFGTTMNPVAFISHPTMFDFYHGGNLDIAFLGAAEVDQAGNVNVSRFAGRAAGQGGFIDISQTAKKVVFCTFFKTKGLEVKVADGKLLIEREGQIPKFVEKVEQITFNGALARKELKEVYFVTERAVFKLVKDGVMLTEIAPGVDLEKDILAQMGFRPIISNELKTMNSRIFVPGRMHCFE
;
A
#
# COMPACT_ATOMS: atom_id res chain seq x y z
N THR A 1 -11.36 -11.64 -11.43
CA THR A 1 -10.89 -12.77 -10.59
C THR A 1 -9.68 -12.31 -9.80
N PHE A 2 -9.62 -12.71 -8.56
CA PHE A 2 -8.52 -12.45 -7.65
C PHE A 2 -7.49 -13.60 -7.75
N THR A 3 -6.21 -13.27 -7.65
CA THR A 3 -5.10 -14.22 -7.67
C THR A 3 -4.11 -13.95 -6.53
N LEU A 4 -3.39 -15.00 -6.12
CA LEU A 4 -2.20 -14.90 -5.27
C LEU A 4 -0.98 -15.41 -6.04
N GLU A 5 0.18 -14.82 -5.78
CA GLU A 5 1.43 -15.10 -6.52
C GLU A 5 1.84 -16.57 -6.50
N LEU A 6 1.45 -17.32 -5.46
CA LEU A 6 1.75 -18.75 -5.34
C LEU A 6 0.98 -19.64 -6.33
N GLY A 7 0.24 -19.07 -7.27
CA GLY A 7 -0.45 -19.82 -8.34
C GLY A 7 -1.94 -20.04 -8.09
N VAL A 8 -2.55 -19.28 -7.18
CA VAL A 8 -3.94 -19.47 -6.78
C VAL A 8 -4.88 -18.52 -7.51
N PHE A 9 -6.02 -19.01 -7.98
CA PHE A 9 -7.13 -18.22 -8.49
C PHE A 9 -8.35 -18.36 -7.58
N GLY A 10 -8.93 -17.23 -7.18
CA GLY A 10 -10.15 -17.18 -6.38
C GLY A 10 -9.98 -17.70 -4.95
N GLY A 11 -11.11 -18.01 -4.31
CA GLY A 11 -11.14 -18.46 -2.91
C GLY A 11 -11.10 -17.32 -1.90
N THR A 12 -10.97 -17.67 -0.63
CA THR A 12 -10.84 -16.73 0.48
C THR A 12 -9.38 -16.69 0.96
N PRO A 13 -8.67 -15.55 0.81
CA PRO A 13 -7.26 -15.43 1.24
C PRO A 13 -7.09 -15.73 2.71
N GLN A 14 -6.00 -16.40 3.05
CA GLN A 14 -5.62 -16.68 4.42
C GLN A 14 -4.60 -15.67 4.93
N THR A 15 -4.47 -15.57 6.25
CA THR A 15 -3.59 -14.63 6.93
C THR A 15 -2.66 -15.36 7.92
N GLY A 16 -1.70 -14.63 8.48
CA GLY A 16 -0.75 -15.19 9.46
C GLY A 16 0.17 -16.25 8.85
N ALA A 17 0.24 -17.42 9.46
CA ALA A 17 1.09 -18.51 8.99
C ALA A 17 0.69 -19.09 7.63
N ASP A 18 -0.58 -18.95 7.27
CA ASP A 18 -1.16 -19.44 6.00
C ASP A 18 -1.21 -18.35 4.90
N PHE A 19 -0.52 -17.22 5.11
CA PHE A 19 -0.44 -16.15 4.13
C PHE A 19 0.09 -16.67 2.77
N GLY A 20 -0.59 -16.28 1.69
CA GLY A 20 -0.29 -16.76 0.33
C GLY A 20 -1.14 -17.96 -0.10
N THR A 21 -1.92 -18.54 0.80
CA THR A 21 -2.90 -19.59 0.47
C THR A 21 -4.33 -19.08 0.46
N THR A 22 -5.27 -19.88 -0.02
CA THR A 22 -6.71 -19.59 0.03
C THR A 22 -7.52 -20.83 0.44
N MET A 23 -8.68 -20.58 1.04
CA MET A 23 -9.72 -21.60 1.19
C MET A 23 -10.62 -21.60 -0.04
N ASN A 24 -10.99 -22.80 -0.51
CA ASN A 24 -11.89 -23.01 -1.66
C ASN A 24 -11.43 -22.27 -2.94
N PRO A 25 -10.20 -22.49 -3.43
CA PRO A 25 -9.72 -21.88 -4.65
C PRO A 25 -10.51 -22.40 -5.86
N VAL A 26 -10.60 -21.58 -6.90
CA VAL A 26 -11.19 -21.95 -8.18
C VAL A 26 -10.21 -22.79 -9.00
N ALA A 27 -8.92 -22.45 -8.96
CA ALA A 27 -7.87 -23.15 -9.67
C ALA A 27 -6.50 -22.93 -9.01
N PHE A 28 -5.59 -23.88 -9.29
CA PHE A 28 -4.17 -23.78 -8.99
C PHE A 28 -3.35 -23.97 -10.26
N ILE A 29 -2.31 -23.16 -10.41
CA ILE A 29 -1.26 -23.36 -11.41
C ILE A 29 0.11 -23.32 -10.71
N SER A 30 1.18 -23.68 -11.41
CA SER A 30 2.52 -23.59 -10.84
C SER A 30 2.91 -22.13 -10.60
N HIS A 31 3.76 -21.89 -9.60
CA HIS A 31 4.26 -20.54 -9.28
C HIS A 31 4.92 -19.86 -10.50
N PRO A 32 5.83 -20.49 -11.28
CA PRO A 32 6.37 -19.89 -12.49
C PRO A 32 5.28 -19.52 -13.51
N THR A 33 4.31 -20.41 -13.74
CA THR A 33 3.20 -20.15 -14.67
C THR A 33 2.33 -18.96 -14.24
N MET A 34 2.21 -18.70 -12.93
CA MET A 34 1.51 -17.51 -12.45
C MET A 34 2.25 -16.23 -12.84
N PHE A 35 3.59 -16.22 -12.77
CA PHE A 35 4.37 -15.07 -13.24
C PHE A 35 4.29 -14.90 -14.75
N ASP A 36 4.30 -15.97 -15.54
CA ASP A 36 4.04 -15.90 -16.98
C ASP A 36 2.67 -15.28 -17.28
N PHE A 37 1.65 -15.66 -16.50
CA PHE A 37 0.31 -15.06 -16.58
C PHE A 37 0.33 -13.56 -16.28
N TYR A 38 1.07 -13.12 -15.25
CA TYR A 38 1.22 -11.70 -14.91
C TYR A 38 1.99 -10.94 -16.00
N HIS A 39 3.11 -11.48 -16.47
CA HIS A 39 3.91 -10.88 -17.56
C HIS A 39 3.13 -10.78 -18.87
N GLY A 40 2.15 -11.67 -19.09
CA GLY A 40 1.20 -11.59 -20.20
C GLY A 40 0.21 -10.42 -20.14
N GLY A 41 0.34 -9.52 -19.15
CA GLY A 41 -0.51 -8.33 -18.99
C GLY A 41 -1.86 -8.57 -18.34
N ASN A 42 -2.04 -9.69 -17.66
CA ASN A 42 -3.30 -10.12 -17.08
C ASN A 42 -3.53 -9.60 -15.64
N LEU A 43 -2.71 -8.67 -15.17
CA LEU A 43 -2.82 -8.10 -13.84
C LEU A 43 -3.31 -6.65 -13.90
N ASP A 44 -4.60 -6.43 -13.69
CA ASP A 44 -5.21 -5.11 -13.75
C ASP A 44 -4.87 -4.26 -12.54
N ILE A 45 -4.85 -4.88 -11.35
CA ILE A 45 -4.53 -4.20 -10.08
C ILE A 45 -3.76 -5.14 -9.15
N ALA A 46 -2.70 -4.63 -8.52
CA ALA A 46 -1.96 -5.31 -7.47
C ALA A 46 -2.08 -4.57 -6.14
N PHE A 47 -2.26 -5.32 -5.05
CA PHE A 47 -2.18 -4.85 -3.68
C PHE A 47 -0.93 -5.41 -3.04
N LEU A 48 0.01 -4.55 -2.65
CA LEU A 48 1.32 -4.93 -2.13
C LEU A 48 1.63 -4.19 -0.83
N GLY A 49 2.44 -4.78 0.02
CA GLY A 49 3.00 -4.08 1.17
C GLY A 49 4.07 -3.07 0.76
N ALA A 50 4.34 -2.09 1.63
CA ALA A 50 5.49 -1.19 1.51
C ALA A 50 6.18 -1.06 2.86
N ALA A 51 7.51 -1.04 2.86
CA ALA A 51 8.26 -0.79 4.09
C ALA A 51 8.77 0.64 4.17
N GLU A 52 9.17 1.22 3.05
CA GLU A 52 9.54 2.63 2.92
C GLU A 52 9.01 3.19 1.61
N VAL A 53 8.64 4.46 1.62
CA VAL A 53 8.21 5.25 0.45
C VAL A 53 8.92 6.59 0.51
N ASP A 54 9.54 7.05 -0.58
CA ASP A 54 10.14 8.38 -0.66
C ASP A 54 9.32 9.38 -1.49
N GLN A 55 9.78 10.62 -1.51
CA GLN A 55 9.13 11.73 -2.22
C GLN A 55 8.97 11.47 -3.72
N ALA A 56 9.89 10.73 -4.34
CA ALA A 56 9.83 10.37 -5.75
C ALA A 56 8.83 9.23 -6.03
N GLY A 57 8.23 8.64 -4.97
CA GLY A 57 7.34 7.49 -5.05
C GLY A 57 8.07 6.17 -5.27
N ASN A 58 9.37 6.13 -4.97
CA ASN A 58 10.08 4.87 -4.90
C ASN A 58 9.63 4.10 -3.66
N VAL A 59 9.61 2.76 -3.76
CA VAL A 59 9.27 1.88 -2.64
C VAL A 59 10.41 0.90 -2.38
N ASN A 60 10.69 0.68 -1.11
CA ASN A 60 11.61 -0.33 -0.62
C ASN A 60 10.85 -1.41 0.15
N VAL A 61 11.15 -2.68 -0.17
CA VAL A 61 10.74 -3.87 0.59
C VAL A 61 11.88 -4.86 0.75
N SER A 62 13.06 -4.57 0.20
CA SER A 62 14.13 -5.55 0.00
C SER A 62 15.35 -5.34 0.89
N ARG A 63 15.47 -4.19 1.55
CA ARG A 63 16.62 -3.91 2.41
C ARG A 63 16.23 -3.02 3.59
N PHE A 64 16.62 -3.40 4.81
CA PHE A 64 16.32 -2.67 6.04
C PHE A 64 17.49 -2.68 6.99
N ALA A 65 17.91 -1.51 7.46
CA ALA A 65 19.06 -1.36 8.37
C ALA A 65 20.30 -2.12 7.87
N GLY A 66 20.60 -1.98 6.57
CA GLY A 66 21.73 -2.63 5.90
C GLY A 66 21.56 -4.13 5.61
N ARG A 67 20.46 -4.75 6.02
CA ARG A 67 20.20 -6.19 5.83
C ARG A 67 19.31 -6.44 4.63
N ALA A 68 19.70 -7.36 3.75
CA ALA A 68 18.86 -7.82 2.66
C ALA A 68 17.72 -8.69 3.21
N ALA A 69 16.48 -8.31 2.88
CA ALA A 69 15.27 -9.07 3.23
C ALA A 69 14.77 -9.90 2.04
N GLY A 70 15.19 -9.56 0.82
CA GLY A 70 14.65 -10.12 -0.41
C GLY A 70 13.30 -9.52 -0.77
N GLN A 71 12.96 -9.54 -2.05
CA GLN A 71 11.74 -8.94 -2.59
C GLN A 71 10.65 -9.96 -2.96
N GLY A 72 10.97 -11.26 -3.05
CA GLY A 72 10.05 -12.26 -3.59
C GLY A 72 9.55 -11.86 -4.98
N GLY A 73 8.26 -11.98 -5.23
CA GLY A 73 7.61 -11.58 -6.48
C GLY A 73 7.28 -10.09 -6.60
N PHE A 74 7.67 -9.27 -5.65
CA PHE A 74 7.27 -7.85 -5.58
C PHE A 74 7.63 -7.06 -6.85
N ILE A 75 8.84 -7.25 -7.40
CA ILE A 75 9.28 -6.53 -8.59
C ILE A 75 8.42 -6.92 -9.79
N ASP A 76 8.28 -8.20 -10.06
CA ASP A 76 7.49 -8.71 -11.18
C ASP A 76 6.04 -8.23 -11.11
N ILE A 77 5.40 -8.38 -9.94
CA ILE A 77 4.00 -7.98 -9.73
C ILE A 77 3.82 -6.47 -9.88
N SER A 78 4.67 -5.67 -9.24
CA SER A 78 4.54 -4.21 -9.27
C SER A 78 4.87 -3.61 -10.64
N GLN A 79 5.77 -4.24 -11.40
CA GLN A 79 6.13 -3.78 -12.74
C GLN A 79 5.08 -4.16 -13.79
N THR A 80 4.45 -5.34 -13.67
CA THR A 80 3.49 -5.82 -14.68
C THR A 80 2.07 -5.32 -14.46
N ALA A 81 1.67 -5.05 -13.21
CA ALA A 81 0.33 -4.56 -12.90
C ALA A 81 0.06 -3.17 -13.55
N LYS A 82 -1.14 -2.99 -14.11
CA LYS A 82 -1.60 -1.71 -14.68
C LYS A 82 -1.80 -0.65 -13.59
N LYS A 83 -2.29 -1.09 -12.42
CA LYS A 83 -2.47 -0.26 -11.22
C LYS A 83 -1.81 -0.94 -10.03
N VAL A 84 -1.13 -0.16 -9.18
CA VAL A 84 -0.52 -0.66 -7.95
C VAL A 84 -1.05 0.12 -6.76
N VAL A 85 -1.49 -0.59 -5.73
CA VAL A 85 -1.89 -0.04 -4.44
C VAL A 85 -0.96 -0.60 -3.37
N PHE A 86 -0.08 0.25 -2.87
CA PHE A 86 0.76 -0.08 -1.73
C PHE A 86 -0.02 0.16 -0.44
N CYS A 87 -0.26 -0.92 0.32
CA CYS A 87 -0.95 -0.89 1.61
C CYS A 87 0.07 -1.02 2.73
N THR A 88 0.16 -0.02 3.60
CA THR A 88 1.10 -0.02 4.71
C THR A 88 0.55 0.77 5.89
N PHE A 89 1.14 0.63 7.07
CA PHE A 89 0.92 1.57 8.15
C PHE A 89 1.69 2.87 7.85
N PHE A 90 1.19 3.99 8.36
CA PHE A 90 1.89 5.28 8.23
C PHE A 90 3.21 5.28 9.01
N LYS A 91 3.19 4.72 10.21
CA LYS A 91 4.37 4.41 11.04
C LYS A 91 4.18 3.05 11.69
N THR A 92 5.26 2.39 12.04
CA THR A 92 5.22 1.08 12.69
C THR A 92 5.95 1.09 14.04
N LYS A 93 5.97 -0.06 14.70
CA LYS A 93 6.59 -0.26 16.03
C LYS A 93 5.92 0.59 17.11
N GLY A 94 4.80 0.10 17.60
CA GLY A 94 4.06 0.69 18.71
C GLY A 94 2.99 1.68 18.30
N LEU A 95 2.59 1.75 17.03
CA LEU A 95 1.39 2.48 16.61
C LEU A 95 0.16 1.84 17.27
N GLU A 96 -0.63 2.65 17.94
CA GLU A 96 -1.93 2.27 18.49
C GLU A 96 -2.98 3.25 17.98
N VAL A 97 -3.98 2.70 17.29
CA VAL A 97 -5.10 3.46 16.76
C VAL A 97 -6.41 2.87 17.26
N LYS A 98 -7.40 3.72 17.44
CA LYS A 98 -8.76 3.36 17.79
C LYS A 98 -9.74 3.94 16.79
N VAL A 99 -10.74 3.16 16.47
CA VAL A 99 -11.87 3.59 15.64
C VAL A 99 -13.07 3.82 16.55
N ALA A 100 -13.59 5.06 16.58
CA ALA A 100 -14.77 5.44 17.36
C ALA A 100 -15.50 6.58 16.66
N ASP A 101 -16.83 6.52 16.69
CA ASP A 101 -17.74 7.57 16.19
C ASP A 101 -17.44 8.02 14.75
N GLY A 102 -17.07 7.07 13.88
CA GLY A 102 -16.73 7.35 12.48
C GLY A 102 -15.39 8.07 12.29
N LYS A 103 -14.50 8.03 13.29
CA LYS A 103 -13.19 8.70 13.30
C LYS A 103 -12.07 7.72 13.64
N LEU A 104 -10.89 8.03 13.14
CA LEU A 104 -9.63 7.43 13.56
C LEU A 104 -9.02 8.28 14.67
N LEU A 105 -8.65 7.65 15.78
CA LEU A 105 -7.94 8.27 16.91
C LEU A 105 -6.56 7.62 17.01
N ILE A 106 -5.50 8.41 16.99
CA ILE A 106 -4.12 7.95 17.20
C ILE A 106 -3.84 8.05 18.70
N GLU A 107 -3.92 6.91 19.40
CA GLU A 107 -3.66 6.84 20.84
C GLU A 107 -2.16 6.86 21.14
N ARG A 108 -1.37 6.22 20.29
CA ARG A 108 0.10 6.25 20.36
C ARG A 108 0.70 6.21 18.97
N GLU A 109 1.64 7.13 18.70
CA GLU A 109 2.34 7.17 17.42
C GLU A 109 3.39 6.07 17.30
N GLY A 110 3.58 5.54 16.08
CA GLY A 110 4.62 4.57 15.77
C GLY A 110 6.02 5.21 15.79
N GLN A 111 7.03 4.42 16.10
CA GLN A 111 8.41 4.88 16.19
C GLN A 111 9.14 4.90 14.84
N ILE A 112 8.77 4.02 13.91
CA ILE A 112 9.45 3.84 12.62
C ILE A 112 8.60 4.43 11.50
N PRO A 113 9.03 5.55 10.88
CA PRO A 113 8.32 6.15 9.76
C PRO A 113 8.41 5.26 8.52
N LYS A 114 7.36 5.28 7.69
CA LYS A 114 7.32 4.62 6.39
C LYS A 114 7.52 5.60 5.23
N PHE A 115 7.17 6.86 5.43
CA PHE A 115 7.40 7.93 4.47
C PHE A 115 8.71 8.62 4.84
N VAL A 116 9.79 8.29 4.11
CA VAL A 116 11.16 8.69 4.40
C VAL A 116 11.69 9.65 3.33
N GLU A 117 12.71 10.45 3.63
CA GLU A 117 13.31 11.37 2.67
C GLU A 117 13.85 10.61 1.43
N LYS A 118 14.50 9.47 1.66
CA LYS A 118 15.03 8.59 0.63
C LYS A 118 14.97 7.14 1.12
N VAL A 119 14.45 6.25 0.26
CA VAL A 119 14.44 4.81 0.54
C VAL A 119 15.86 4.23 0.59
N GLU A 120 16.09 3.26 1.47
CA GLU A 120 17.41 2.59 1.58
C GLU A 120 17.77 1.84 0.29
N GLN A 121 16.77 1.26 -0.38
CA GLN A 121 16.92 0.59 -1.67
C GLN A 121 15.66 0.78 -2.51
N ILE A 122 15.83 0.98 -3.82
CA ILE A 122 14.70 1.07 -4.75
C ILE A 122 14.31 -0.35 -5.18
N THR A 123 13.18 -0.84 -4.70
CA THR A 123 12.56 -2.08 -5.15
C THR A 123 11.46 -1.81 -6.19
N PHE A 124 10.72 -0.70 -6.05
CA PHE A 124 9.83 -0.14 -7.05
C PHE A 124 10.29 1.27 -7.42
N ASN A 125 10.37 1.56 -8.71
CA ASN A 125 10.88 2.84 -9.21
C ASN A 125 9.72 3.79 -9.60
N GLY A 126 9.51 4.84 -8.81
CA GLY A 126 8.46 5.82 -9.06
C GLY A 126 8.64 6.63 -10.35
N ALA A 127 9.88 6.91 -10.75
CA ALA A 127 10.13 7.63 -12.00
C ALA A 127 9.77 6.80 -13.24
N LEU A 128 10.07 5.50 -13.21
CA LEU A 128 9.67 4.57 -14.27
C LEU A 128 8.14 4.45 -14.33
N ALA A 129 7.49 4.28 -13.19
CA ALA A 129 6.04 4.20 -13.11
C ALA A 129 5.34 5.43 -13.69
N ARG A 130 5.87 6.64 -13.43
CA ARG A 130 5.36 7.89 -14.04
C ARG A 130 5.56 7.91 -15.55
N LYS A 131 6.72 7.48 -16.04
CA LYS A 131 7.00 7.39 -17.49
C LYS A 131 6.03 6.44 -18.19
N GLU A 132 5.64 5.37 -17.55
CA GLU A 132 4.69 4.37 -18.04
C GLU A 132 3.23 4.76 -17.82
N LEU A 133 2.97 5.93 -17.20
CA LEU A 133 1.63 6.41 -16.84
C LEU A 133 0.88 5.43 -15.93
N LYS A 134 1.60 4.67 -15.14
CA LYS A 134 1.03 3.70 -14.20
C LYS A 134 0.28 4.40 -13.07
N GLU A 135 -0.90 3.93 -12.73
CA GLU A 135 -1.62 4.40 -11.55
C GLU A 135 -1.03 3.76 -10.28
N VAL A 136 -0.52 4.61 -9.38
CA VAL A 136 0.10 4.16 -8.13
C VAL A 136 -0.51 4.90 -6.95
N TYR A 137 -0.95 4.14 -5.95
CA TYR A 137 -1.49 4.65 -4.70
C TYR A 137 -0.72 4.11 -3.51
N PHE A 138 -0.62 4.92 -2.45
CA PHE A 138 -0.09 4.53 -1.14
C PHE A 138 -1.21 4.74 -0.12
N VAL A 139 -1.70 3.64 0.45
CA VAL A 139 -2.84 3.64 1.36
C VAL A 139 -2.39 3.25 2.76
N THR A 140 -2.72 4.08 3.71
CA THR A 140 -2.45 3.84 5.13
C THR A 140 -3.73 3.91 5.95
N GLU A 141 -3.64 3.62 7.24
CA GLU A 141 -4.79 3.75 8.15
C GLU A 141 -5.32 5.18 8.27
N ARG A 142 -4.50 6.20 7.94
CA ARG A 142 -4.82 7.63 8.17
C ARG A 142 -4.81 8.50 6.93
N ALA A 143 -4.15 8.09 5.87
CA ALA A 143 -3.95 8.90 4.66
C ALA A 143 -3.88 8.05 3.39
N VAL A 144 -4.36 8.61 2.27
CA VAL A 144 -4.16 8.07 0.93
C VAL A 144 -3.34 9.06 0.12
N PHE A 145 -2.32 8.52 -0.53
CA PHE A 145 -1.48 9.27 -1.47
C PHE A 145 -1.57 8.67 -2.87
N LYS A 146 -1.34 9.50 -3.87
CA LYS A 146 -1.24 9.12 -5.28
C LYS A 146 0.10 9.57 -5.84
N LEU A 147 0.73 8.73 -6.65
CA LEU A 147 1.89 9.14 -7.44
C LEU A 147 1.42 9.99 -8.61
N VAL A 148 1.91 11.23 -8.69
CA VAL A 148 1.62 12.18 -9.76
C VAL A 148 2.92 12.60 -10.45
N LYS A 149 2.84 13.42 -11.50
CA LYS A 149 3.99 13.86 -12.29
C LYS A 149 5.14 14.39 -11.42
N ASP A 150 4.83 15.17 -10.41
CA ASP A 150 5.82 15.89 -9.61
C ASP A 150 6.18 15.19 -8.29
N GLY A 151 5.64 13.99 -8.02
CA GLY A 151 5.96 13.21 -6.82
C GLY A 151 4.73 12.60 -6.14
N VAL A 152 4.82 12.40 -4.84
CA VAL A 152 3.75 11.84 -4.01
C VAL A 152 2.79 12.93 -3.57
N MET A 153 1.51 12.80 -3.91
CA MET A 153 0.45 13.75 -3.58
C MET A 153 -0.52 13.14 -2.56
N LEU A 154 -0.76 13.85 -1.46
CA LEU A 154 -1.79 13.52 -0.48
C LEU A 154 -3.17 13.85 -1.06
N THR A 155 -4.06 12.85 -1.10
CA THR A 155 -5.40 12.95 -1.70
C THR A 155 -6.53 12.78 -0.71
N GLU A 156 -6.32 12.00 0.36
CA GLU A 156 -7.34 11.78 1.38
C GLU A 156 -6.72 11.68 2.77
N ILE A 157 -7.46 12.13 3.79
CA ILE A 157 -7.12 11.95 5.21
C ILE A 157 -8.29 11.31 5.96
N ALA A 158 -7.99 10.51 6.97
CA ALA A 158 -9.01 9.90 7.81
C ALA A 158 -9.74 10.96 8.63
N PRO A 159 -11.05 10.80 8.87
CA PRO A 159 -11.76 11.67 9.82
C PRO A 159 -11.14 11.55 11.21
N GLY A 160 -10.94 12.69 11.87
CA GLY A 160 -10.31 12.78 13.20
C GLY A 160 -8.79 12.97 13.19
N VAL A 161 -8.16 12.92 12.02
CA VAL A 161 -6.71 13.12 11.82
C VAL A 161 -6.43 14.58 11.48
N ASP A 162 -5.44 15.17 12.15
CA ASP A 162 -4.96 16.53 11.89
C ASP A 162 -3.88 16.49 10.79
N LEU A 163 -4.05 17.36 9.77
CA LEU A 163 -3.14 17.40 8.61
C LEU A 163 -1.71 17.76 9.01
N GLU A 164 -1.53 18.80 9.80
CA GLU A 164 -0.18 19.30 10.14
C GLU A 164 0.52 18.37 11.16
N LYS A 165 -0.19 18.03 12.24
CA LYS A 165 0.36 17.25 13.35
C LYS A 165 0.54 15.78 13.02
N ASP A 166 -0.51 15.15 12.45
CA ASP A 166 -0.59 13.70 12.35
C ASP A 166 -0.11 13.18 10.99
N ILE A 167 0.02 14.07 9.98
CA ILE A 167 0.52 13.72 8.64
C ILE A 167 1.86 14.43 8.38
N LEU A 168 1.85 15.76 8.18
CA LEU A 168 3.01 16.48 7.65
C LEU A 168 4.21 16.46 8.60
N ALA A 169 3.99 16.62 9.90
CA ALA A 169 5.04 16.55 10.92
C ALA A 169 5.60 15.13 11.12
N GLN A 170 4.94 14.10 10.61
CA GLN A 170 5.33 12.70 10.80
C GLN A 170 6.03 12.09 9.57
N MET A 171 6.15 12.85 8.46
CA MET A 171 6.77 12.39 7.21
C MET A 171 8.22 12.89 7.10
N GLY A 172 9.08 12.12 6.46
CA GLY A 172 10.45 12.51 6.12
C GLY A 172 10.53 13.50 4.94
N PHE A 173 9.41 13.81 4.28
CA PHE A 173 9.31 14.81 3.22
C PHE A 173 7.93 15.47 3.24
N ARG A 174 7.82 16.66 2.61
CA ARG A 174 6.53 17.32 2.45
C ARG A 174 5.87 16.84 1.15
N PRO A 175 4.72 16.14 1.20
CA PRO A 175 4.01 15.72 -0.01
C PRO A 175 3.36 16.91 -0.72
N ILE A 176 3.00 16.74 -1.98
CA ILE A 176 2.09 17.65 -2.66
C ILE A 176 0.72 17.47 -2.00
N ILE A 177 0.03 18.56 -1.69
CA ILE A 177 -1.32 18.49 -1.13
C ILE A 177 -2.30 18.73 -2.26
N SER A 178 -3.25 17.82 -2.44
CA SER A 178 -4.31 17.98 -3.45
C SER A 178 -5.15 19.23 -3.15
N ASN A 179 -5.43 20.03 -4.18
CA ASN A 179 -6.39 21.15 -4.07
C ASN A 179 -7.80 20.68 -3.70
N GLU A 180 -8.09 19.39 -3.97
CA GLU A 180 -9.34 18.70 -3.61
C GLU A 180 -9.04 17.62 -2.56
N LEU A 181 -8.34 17.99 -1.48
CA LEU A 181 -8.08 17.06 -0.38
C LEU A 181 -9.40 16.56 0.23
N LYS A 182 -9.60 15.26 0.23
CA LYS A 182 -10.84 14.62 0.68
C LYS A 182 -10.69 14.06 2.09
N THR A 183 -11.81 13.92 2.77
CA THR A 183 -11.91 13.08 3.96
C THR A 183 -12.34 11.67 3.52
N MET A 184 -11.67 10.64 4.04
CA MET A 184 -12.04 9.25 3.80
C MET A 184 -13.48 9.00 4.25
N ASN A 185 -14.16 8.04 3.61
CA ASN A 185 -15.53 7.68 3.99
C ASN A 185 -15.59 7.22 5.44
N SER A 186 -16.42 7.88 6.26
CA SER A 186 -16.57 7.58 7.69
C SER A 186 -17.03 6.16 7.98
N ARG A 187 -17.67 5.48 7.02
CA ARG A 187 -18.07 4.06 7.15
C ARG A 187 -16.87 3.12 7.38
N ILE A 188 -15.65 3.51 6.96
CA ILE A 188 -14.42 2.75 7.22
C ILE A 188 -14.04 2.77 8.70
N PHE A 189 -14.52 3.79 9.43
CA PHE A 189 -14.16 4.07 10.82
C PHE A 189 -15.30 3.79 11.80
N VAL A 190 -16.15 2.82 11.48
CA VAL A 190 -17.19 2.30 12.39
C VAL A 190 -16.98 0.80 12.60
N PRO A 191 -17.22 0.29 13.80
CA PRO A 191 -17.17 -1.15 14.05
C PRO A 191 -18.22 -1.89 13.21
N GLY A 192 -17.86 -3.05 12.67
CA GLY A 192 -18.78 -3.92 11.94
C GLY A 192 -18.51 -4.00 10.44
N ARG A 193 -19.47 -4.53 9.68
CA ARG A 193 -19.38 -4.67 8.22
C ARG A 193 -19.67 -3.34 7.54
N MET A 194 -18.89 -3.01 6.54
CA MET A 194 -19.03 -1.73 5.80
C MET A 194 -20.27 -1.63 4.90
N HIS A 195 -20.95 -2.73 4.58
CA HIS A 195 -22.10 -2.77 3.67
C HIS A 195 -21.89 -1.94 2.39
N CYS A 196 -20.75 -2.17 1.70
CA CYS A 196 -20.33 -1.37 0.54
C CYS A 196 -21.18 -1.60 -0.72
N PHE A 197 -21.99 -2.65 -0.74
CA PHE A 197 -22.72 -3.12 -1.92
C PHE A 197 -24.25 -3.18 -1.69
N GLU A 198 -24.73 -2.51 -0.66
CA GLU A 198 -26.16 -2.34 -0.39
C GLU A 198 -26.66 -0.98 -0.84
#